data_9364e575e3ba7b2ff7bdeccefc45c45e
#
_entry.id   9364e575e3ba7b2ff7bdeccefc45c45e
#
_cell.length_a   1.000
_cell.length_b   1.000
_cell.length_c   1.000
_cell.angle_alpha   90.00
_cell.angle_beta   90.00
_cell.angle_gamma   90.00
#
_symmetry.space_group_name_H-M   'P 1'
#
loop_
_entity.id
_entity.type
_entity.pdbx_description
1 polymer ?
#
loop_
_entity_poly.entity_id
_entity_poly.type
_entity_poly.pdbx_seq_one_letter_code
_entity_poly.pdbx_strand_id
1 'polypeptide(L)'
;MTYTVDKVTDAANVELTGSDGSHRTVRILGLEVATGNNCYASETTVWANNKLAGAAVKITTDTTDGVALALSDGTDYATATLTAGYARLASNVVPDSLRNAASAAQQAATGLWAEPCKGMITAPAPVPTPTPTPTPPAETPAPPAPRTSEQPPPVEDTPEPEQPSSAYYKNCAAAKAAGAAPLHRGDPGYRSALDRDGDGVACER
;
A
#
# COMPACT_ATOMS: atom_id res chain seq x y z
N MET A 1 -36.08 15.26 1.38
CA MET A 1 -35.37 16.30 0.62
C MET A 1 -34.22 15.66 -0.11
N THR A 2 -33.93 16.10 -1.32
CA THR A 2 -32.78 15.65 -2.11
C THR A 2 -31.67 16.66 -1.97
N TYR A 3 -30.44 16.18 -1.84
CA TYR A 3 -29.23 16.98 -1.74
C TYR A 3 -28.29 16.62 -2.88
N THR A 4 -27.42 17.56 -3.25
CA THR A 4 -26.27 17.28 -4.14
C THR A 4 -25.02 17.29 -3.29
N VAL A 5 -24.11 16.34 -3.54
CA VAL A 5 -22.81 16.31 -2.85
C VAL A 5 -21.86 17.27 -3.58
N ASP A 6 -21.50 18.36 -2.90
CA ASP A 6 -20.59 19.36 -3.45
C ASP A 6 -19.13 18.95 -3.30
N LYS A 7 -18.79 18.41 -2.12
CA LYS A 7 -17.43 18.05 -1.79
C LYS A 7 -17.39 16.81 -0.90
N VAL A 8 -16.45 15.96 -1.21
CA VAL A 8 -16.09 14.78 -0.40
C VAL A 8 -14.79 15.09 0.32
N THR A 9 -14.84 15.30 1.64
CA THR A 9 -13.64 15.51 2.47
C THR A 9 -12.94 14.18 2.70
N ASP A 10 -13.70 13.16 3.06
CA ASP A 10 -13.32 11.75 3.14
C ASP A 10 -14.59 10.90 3.01
N ALA A 11 -14.48 9.57 3.08
CA ALA A 11 -15.65 8.70 2.88
C ALA A 11 -16.69 8.77 4.02
N ALA A 12 -16.37 9.40 5.14
CA ALA A 12 -17.31 9.60 6.24
C ALA A 12 -17.76 11.05 6.40
N ASN A 13 -17.17 12.01 5.68
CA ASN A 13 -17.49 13.43 5.84
C ASN A 13 -17.67 14.09 4.47
N VAL A 14 -18.84 14.67 4.23
CA VAL A 14 -19.22 15.28 2.96
C VAL A 14 -19.94 16.62 3.17
N GLU A 15 -19.82 17.50 2.15
CA GLU A 15 -20.56 18.75 2.07
C GLU A 15 -21.71 18.57 1.09
N LEU A 16 -22.91 18.93 1.53
CA LEU A 16 -24.17 18.78 0.80
C LEU A 16 -24.80 20.15 0.53
N THR A 17 -25.37 20.32 -0.67
CA THR A 17 -26.27 21.42 -0.98
C THR A 17 -27.69 20.91 -1.15
N GLY A 18 -28.62 21.46 -0.40
CA GLY A 18 -30.03 21.20 -0.51
C GLY A 18 -30.64 21.83 -1.77
N SER A 19 -31.80 21.31 -2.18
CA SER A 19 -32.57 21.90 -3.30
C SER A 19 -33.07 23.32 -3.01
N ASP A 20 -32.99 23.78 -1.78
CA ASP A 20 -33.29 25.12 -1.28
C ASP A 20 -32.06 26.05 -1.25
N GLY A 21 -30.90 25.56 -1.69
CA GLY A 21 -29.62 26.27 -1.65
C GLY A 21 -28.92 26.23 -0.29
N SER A 22 -29.43 25.51 0.67
CA SER A 22 -28.76 25.35 1.98
C SER A 22 -27.52 24.46 1.87
N HIS A 23 -26.42 24.88 2.53
CA HIS A 23 -25.18 24.11 2.60
C HIS A 23 -25.03 23.44 3.96
N ARG A 24 -24.57 22.22 3.95
CA ARG A 24 -24.47 21.41 5.16
C ARG A 24 -23.29 20.45 5.10
N THR A 25 -22.39 20.51 6.09
CA THR A 25 -21.38 19.46 6.28
C THR A 25 -21.98 18.37 7.17
N VAL A 26 -21.91 17.13 6.71
CA VAL A 26 -22.48 15.98 7.43
C VAL A 26 -21.44 14.87 7.59
N ARG A 27 -21.58 14.14 8.70
CA ARG A 27 -20.87 12.89 8.94
C ARG A 27 -21.76 11.71 8.59
N ILE A 28 -21.24 10.73 7.91
CA ILE A 28 -21.97 9.50 7.58
C ILE A 28 -22.01 8.58 8.79
N LEU A 29 -23.23 8.17 9.16
CA LEU A 29 -23.47 7.30 10.30
C LEU A 29 -22.81 5.93 10.13
N GLY A 30 -22.17 5.43 11.18
CA GLY A 30 -21.65 4.08 11.25
C GLY A 30 -20.32 3.85 10.54
N LEU A 31 -19.71 4.87 9.92
CA LEU A 31 -18.45 4.75 9.24
C LEU A 31 -17.28 5.28 10.08
N GLU A 32 -16.22 4.47 10.16
CA GLU A 32 -14.90 4.86 10.62
C GLU A 32 -13.90 4.61 9.47
N VAL A 33 -13.26 5.67 9.00
CA VAL A 33 -12.41 5.63 7.79
C VAL A 33 -10.97 6.02 8.10
N ALA A 34 -10.05 5.48 7.33
CA ALA A 34 -8.67 5.93 7.35
C ALA A 34 -8.57 7.33 6.73
N THR A 35 -7.75 8.21 7.31
CA THR A 35 -7.54 9.57 6.84
C THR A 35 -6.05 9.90 6.76
N GLY A 36 -5.69 10.90 5.97
CA GLY A 36 -4.30 11.35 5.82
C GLY A 36 -3.41 10.28 5.21
N ASN A 37 -2.30 9.98 5.89
CA ASN A 37 -1.32 8.98 5.43
C ASN A 37 -1.56 7.58 6.02
N ASN A 38 -2.73 7.34 6.56
CA ASN A 38 -3.09 6.05 7.14
C ASN A 38 -3.34 5.01 6.04
N CYS A 39 -3.26 3.74 6.46
CA CYS A 39 -3.44 2.62 5.55
C CYS A 39 -4.81 2.69 4.86
N TYR A 40 -4.83 2.57 3.53
CA TYR A 40 -6.03 2.59 2.70
C TYR A 40 -6.79 3.94 2.63
N ALA A 41 -6.22 5.03 3.15
CA ALA A 41 -6.90 6.34 3.17
C ALA A 41 -7.10 6.94 1.78
N SER A 42 -6.10 6.81 0.92
CA SER A 42 -6.13 7.31 -0.47
C SER A 42 -7.20 6.59 -1.29
N GLU A 43 -7.19 5.26 -1.25
CA GLU A 43 -8.12 4.39 -1.96
C GLU A 43 -9.55 4.65 -1.52
N THR A 44 -9.76 4.78 -0.21
CA THR A 44 -11.06 5.11 0.37
C THR A 44 -11.57 6.48 -0.12
N THR A 45 -10.71 7.49 -0.13
CA THR A 45 -11.08 8.84 -0.59
C THR A 45 -11.39 8.85 -2.09
N VAL A 46 -10.58 8.19 -2.92
CA VAL A 46 -10.83 8.07 -4.37
C VAL A 46 -12.16 7.35 -4.64
N TRP A 47 -12.42 6.24 -3.94
CA TRP A 47 -13.68 5.51 -4.07
C TRP A 47 -14.88 6.38 -3.69
N ALA A 48 -14.81 7.09 -2.56
CA ALA A 48 -15.86 7.97 -2.09
C ALA A 48 -16.16 9.09 -3.08
N ASN A 49 -15.11 9.72 -3.63
CA ASN A 49 -15.26 10.74 -4.68
C ASN A 49 -15.97 10.17 -5.92
N ASN A 50 -15.57 8.99 -6.40
CA ASN A 50 -16.19 8.36 -7.57
C ASN A 50 -17.68 8.02 -7.35
N LYS A 51 -18.09 7.77 -6.10
CA LYS A 51 -19.47 7.44 -5.76
C LYS A 51 -20.34 8.65 -5.46
N LEU A 52 -19.77 9.69 -4.86
CA LEU A 52 -20.52 10.78 -4.27
C LEU A 52 -20.33 12.13 -4.97
N ALA A 53 -19.19 12.44 -5.58
CA ALA A 53 -18.95 13.77 -6.13
C ALA A 53 -19.98 14.16 -7.19
N GLY A 54 -20.73 15.23 -6.94
CA GLY A 54 -21.82 15.68 -7.79
C GLY A 54 -23.07 14.79 -7.77
N ALA A 55 -23.10 13.73 -6.96
CA ALA A 55 -24.22 12.82 -6.90
C ALA A 55 -25.42 13.45 -6.17
N ALA A 56 -26.62 13.14 -6.66
CA ALA A 56 -27.86 13.40 -5.93
C ALA A 56 -28.06 12.32 -4.88
N VAL A 57 -28.22 12.73 -3.62
CA VAL A 57 -28.42 11.84 -2.48
C VAL A 57 -29.64 12.24 -1.66
N LYS A 58 -30.14 11.30 -0.89
CA LYS A 58 -31.28 11.54 0.03
C LYS A 58 -30.84 11.20 1.44
N ILE A 59 -31.07 12.10 2.39
CA ILE A 59 -30.92 11.80 3.81
C ILE A 59 -32.12 10.95 4.24
N THR A 60 -31.86 9.74 4.69
CA THR A 60 -32.89 8.79 5.18
C THR A 60 -32.98 8.80 6.70
N THR A 61 -31.87 9.06 7.37
CA THR A 61 -31.78 9.20 8.83
C THR A 61 -30.90 10.40 9.16
N ASP A 62 -31.30 11.21 10.13
CA ASP A 62 -30.57 12.39 10.59
C ASP A 62 -30.54 12.37 12.12
N THR A 63 -29.36 12.20 12.69
CA THR A 63 -29.11 12.10 14.11
C THR A 63 -27.96 13.00 14.55
N THR A 64 -27.75 13.15 15.84
CA THR A 64 -26.59 13.85 16.40
C THR A 64 -25.25 13.19 16.07
N ASP A 65 -25.27 11.86 15.83
CA ASP A 65 -24.08 11.06 15.55
C ASP A 65 -23.73 11.00 14.05
N GLY A 66 -24.64 11.44 13.19
CA GLY A 66 -24.46 11.48 11.75
C GLY A 66 -25.74 11.25 10.97
N VAL A 67 -25.58 11.15 9.65
CA VAL A 67 -26.69 10.95 8.71
C VAL A 67 -26.52 9.64 7.95
N ALA A 68 -27.64 8.99 7.60
CA ALA A 68 -27.64 7.93 6.61
C ALA A 68 -28.01 8.52 5.25
N LEU A 69 -27.22 8.18 4.22
CA LEU A 69 -27.42 8.64 2.85
C LEU A 69 -27.86 7.50 1.94
N ALA A 70 -28.96 7.69 1.23
CA ALA A 70 -29.31 6.85 0.09
C ALA A 70 -28.85 7.49 -1.21
N LEU A 71 -28.18 6.71 -2.05
CA LEU A 71 -27.78 7.07 -3.41
C LEU A 71 -29.00 7.13 -4.33
N SER A 72 -28.84 7.61 -5.56
CA SER A 72 -29.93 7.74 -6.53
C SER A 72 -30.58 6.41 -6.91
N ASP A 73 -29.84 5.30 -6.80
CA ASP A 73 -30.32 3.93 -7.03
C ASP A 73 -31.02 3.32 -5.79
N GLY A 74 -31.13 4.08 -4.68
CA GLY A 74 -31.70 3.63 -3.42
C GLY A 74 -30.75 2.86 -2.52
N THR A 75 -29.52 2.62 -2.94
CA THR A 75 -28.51 1.93 -2.13
C THR A 75 -28.09 2.81 -0.94
N ASP A 76 -28.04 2.24 0.26
CA ASP A 76 -27.45 2.92 1.41
C ASP A 76 -25.94 3.04 1.25
N TYR A 77 -25.43 4.27 1.29
CA TYR A 77 -24.03 4.56 1.04
C TYR A 77 -23.10 3.92 2.09
N ALA A 78 -23.48 3.94 3.37
CA ALA A 78 -22.66 3.34 4.42
C ALA A 78 -22.56 1.82 4.24
N THR A 79 -23.68 1.16 3.90
CA THR A 79 -23.69 -0.28 3.58
C THR A 79 -22.77 -0.59 2.38
N ALA A 80 -22.84 0.19 1.31
CA ALA A 80 -22.00 0.01 0.15
C ALA A 80 -20.50 0.18 0.47
N THR A 81 -20.15 1.19 1.29
CA THR A 81 -18.79 1.47 1.73
C THR A 81 -18.21 0.32 2.56
N LEU A 82 -18.99 -0.19 3.51
CA LEU A 82 -18.59 -1.29 4.40
C LEU A 82 -18.45 -2.61 3.60
N THR A 83 -19.41 -2.92 2.74
CA THR A 83 -19.38 -4.15 1.91
C THR A 83 -18.16 -4.16 0.98
N ALA A 84 -17.80 -3.02 0.42
CA ALA A 84 -16.64 -2.88 -0.44
C ALA A 84 -15.30 -2.82 0.33
N GLY A 85 -15.35 -2.81 1.67
CA GLY A 85 -14.17 -2.83 2.53
C GLY A 85 -13.40 -1.51 2.60
N TYR A 86 -14.06 -0.36 2.33
CA TYR A 86 -13.43 0.96 2.40
C TYR A 86 -13.54 1.64 3.76
N ALA A 87 -14.24 1.03 4.71
CA ALA A 87 -14.38 1.56 6.06
C ALA A 87 -14.47 0.44 7.09
N ARG A 88 -14.25 0.81 8.35
CA ARG A 88 -14.62 0.02 9.52
C ARG A 88 -15.97 0.47 10.03
N LEU A 89 -16.61 -0.42 10.77
CA LEU A 89 -17.80 -0.05 11.51
C LEU A 89 -17.41 0.81 12.71
N ALA A 90 -18.04 1.98 12.86
CA ALA A 90 -17.85 2.83 14.03
C ALA A 90 -18.40 2.13 15.30
N SER A 91 -17.78 2.44 16.46
CA SER A 91 -18.09 1.79 17.74
C SER A 91 -19.44 2.18 18.34
N ASN A 92 -20.17 3.08 17.71
CA ASN A 92 -21.49 3.55 18.16
C ASN A 92 -22.61 2.55 17.82
N VAL A 93 -23.81 2.81 18.31
CA VAL A 93 -24.97 1.99 18.00
C VAL A 93 -25.35 2.14 16.54
N VAL A 94 -25.30 1.04 15.80
CA VAL A 94 -25.55 1.01 14.36
C VAL A 94 -26.56 -0.08 14.01
N PRO A 95 -27.30 0.05 12.89
CA PRO A 95 -28.19 -0.98 12.37
C PRO A 95 -27.47 -2.30 12.09
N ASP A 96 -28.18 -3.42 12.22
CA ASP A 96 -27.62 -4.75 11.95
C ASP A 96 -27.18 -4.93 10.50
N SER A 97 -27.81 -4.23 9.55
CA SER A 97 -27.39 -4.21 8.14
C SER A 97 -25.94 -3.76 7.98
N LEU A 98 -25.51 -2.72 8.70
CA LEU A 98 -24.12 -2.23 8.66
C LEU A 98 -23.15 -3.22 9.31
N ARG A 99 -23.55 -3.89 10.41
CA ARG A 99 -22.73 -4.95 11.03
C ARG A 99 -22.52 -6.13 10.10
N ASN A 100 -23.59 -6.56 9.43
CA ASN A 100 -23.52 -7.67 8.47
C ASN A 100 -22.61 -7.31 7.27
N ALA A 101 -22.73 -6.11 6.74
CA ALA A 101 -21.88 -5.60 5.66
C ALA A 101 -20.39 -5.58 6.06
N ALA A 102 -20.08 -5.05 7.24
CA ALA A 102 -18.72 -5.02 7.77
C ALA A 102 -18.14 -6.44 7.99
N SER A 103 -18.94 -7.34 8.59
CA SER A 103 -18.55 -8.74 8.79
C SER A 103 -18.26 -9.46 7.47
N ALA A 104 -19.09 -9.24 6.45
CA ALA A 104 -18.88 -9.84 5.13
C ALA A 104 -17.56 -9.38 4.49
N ALA A 105 -17.26 -8.08 4.57
CA ALA A 105 -15.99 -7.54 4.05
C ALA A 105 -14.76 -8.08 4.81
N GLN A 106 -14.86 -8.24 6.14
CA GLN A 106 -13.81 -8.84 6.96
C GLN A 106 -13.54 -10.30 6.56
N GLN A 107 -14.58 -11.09 6.42
CA GLN A 107 -14.47 -12.51 6.06
C GLN A 107 -13.91 -12.70 4.65
N ALA A 108 -14.27 -11.80 3.73
CA ALA A 108 -13.78 -11.81 2.36
C ALA A 108 -12.38 -11.17 2.22
N ALA A 109 -11.80 -10.61 3.29
CA ALA A 109 -10.56 -9.85 3.29
C ALA A 109 -10.51 -8.79 2.17
N THR A 110 -11.63 -8.06 1.98
CA THR A 110 -11.79 -7.09 0.88
C THR A 110 -11.29 -5.70 1.30
N GLY A 111 -10.63 -4.99 0.39
CA GLY A 111 -10.23 -3.60 0.59
C GLY A 111 -9.28 -3.43 1.78
N LEU A 112 -9.66 -2.59 2.76
CA LEU A 112 -8.92 -2.35 4.00
C LEU A 112 -8.60 -3.63 4.79
N TRP A 113 -9.41 -4.69 4.64
CA TRP A 113 -9.23 -5.95 5.36
C TRP A 113 -8.21 -6.89 4.73
N ALA A 114 -7.78 -6.61 3.48
CA ALA A 114 -6.68 -7.30 2.80
C ALA A 114 -5.31 -6.88 3.35
N GLU A 115 -4.27 -7.60 2.93
CA GLU A 115 -2.89 -7.14 3.12
C GLU A 115 -2.65 -5.81 2.35
N PRO A 116 -1.85 -4.89 2.85
CA PRO A 116 -1.07 -4.93 4.10
C PRO A 116 -1.84 -4.40 5.32
N CYS A 117 -3.03 -3.81 5.15
CA CYS A 117 -3.75 -3.07 6.20
C CYS A 117 -4.39 -3.98 7.26
N LYS A 118 -4.91 -5.14 6.89
CA LYS A 118 -5.57 -6.11 7.79
C LYS A 118 -6.62 -5.46 8.73
N GLY A 119 -7.39 -4.50 8.20
CA GLY A 119 -8.38 -3.76 8.98
C GLY A 119 -7.81 -2.64 9.87
N MET A 120 -6.53 -2.35 9.83
CA MET A 120 -5.94 -1.22 10.54
C MET A 120 -6.15 0.08 9.75
N ILE A 121 -6.73 1.07 10.40
CA ILE A 121 -6.94 2.43 9.83
C ILE A 121 -5.89 3.43 10.31
N THR A 122 -4.93 3.01 11.12
CA THR A 122 -3.75 3.78 11.51
C THR A 122 -2.55 3.34 10.69
N ALA A 123 -1.63 4.25 10.41
CA ALA A 123 -0.38 3.87 9.76
C ALA A 123 0.31 2.78 10.59
N PRO A 124 0.80 1.69 9.99
CA PRO A 124 1.64 0.75 10.71
C PRO A 124 2.81 1.51 11.31
N ALA A 125 3.13 1.25 12.58
CA ALA A 125 4.30 1.83 13.20
C ALA A 125 5.53 1.54 12.31
N PRO A 126 6.42 2.52 12.08
CA PRO A 126 7.62 2.28 11.30
C PRO A 126 8.34 1.07 11.89
N VAL A 127 8.52 0.04 11.08
CA VAL A 127 9.29 -1.14 11.47
C VAL A 127 10.65 -0.60 11.90
N PRO A 128 11.12 -0.86 13.13
CA PRO A 128 12.42 -0.39 13.55
C PRO A 128 13.45 -0.92 12.56
N THR A 129 14.08 0.00 11.85
CA THR A 129 15.19 -0.33 10.95
C THR A 129 16.19 -1.10 11.81
N PRO A 130 16.60 -2.32 11.43
CA PRO A 130 17.58 -3.03 12.23
C PRO A 130 18.80 -2.13 12.39
N THR A 131 19.09 -1.76 13.64
CA THR A 131 20.29 -1.00 13.99
C THR A 131 21.46 -1.78 13.39
N PRO A 132 22.31 -1.15 12.56
CA PRO A 132 23.48 -1.85 12.03
C PRO A 132 24.24 -2.41 13.20
N THR A 133 24.36 -3.72 13.28
CA THR A 133 25.21 -4.40 14.25
C THR A 133 26.61 -3.80 14.11
N PRO A 134 27.23 -3.30 15.19
CA PRO A 134 28.58 -2.75 15.09
C PRO A 134 29.48 -3.82 14.49
N THR A 135 30.04 -3.53 13.34
CA THR A 135 31.07 -4.36 12.70
C THR A 135 32.21 -4.57 13.72
N PRO A 136 32.60 -5.80 14.01
CA PRO A 136 33.77 -6.03 14.85
C PRO A 136 34.96 -5.25 14.28
N PRO A 137 35.84 -4.70 15.12
CA PRO A 137 37.03 -4.02 14.64
C PRO A 137 37.81 -4.94 13.71
N ALA A 138 38.16 -4.43 12.53
CA ALA A 138 39.01 -5.14 11.59
C ALA A 138 40.33 -5.50 12.29
N GLU A 139 40.59 -6.79 12.44
CA GLU A 139 41.90 -7.26 12.87
C GLU A 139 42.95 -6.74 11.88
N THR A 140 43.92 -6.03 12.40
CA THR A 140 45.08 -5.55 11.65
C THR A 140 45.81 -6.74 11.03
N PRO A 141 46.03 -6.76 9.71
CA PRO A 141 46.75 -7.87 9.09
C PRO A 141 48.19 -7.94 9.64
N ALA A 142 48.57 -9.11 10.11
CA ALA A 142 49.97 -9.42 10.47
C ALA A 142 50.89 -9.33 9.24
N PRO A 143 52.15 -8.91 9.42
CA PRO A 143 53.08 -8.81 8.27
C PRO A 143 53.35 -10.14 7.60
N PRO A 144 53.53 -10.19 6.26
CA PRO A 144 53.73 -11.41 5.54
C PRO A 144 55.13 -12.02 5.79
N ALA A 145 55.14 -13.31 6.08
CA ALA A 145 56.39 -14.12 6.10
C ALA A 145 56.97 -14.34 4.69
N PRO A 146 58.26 -14.55 4.56
CA PRO A 146 58.94 -14.61 3.25
C PRO A 146 58.53 -15.80 2.40
N ARG A 147 58.29 -15.54 1.11
CA ARG A 147 57.95 -16.56 0.12
C ARG A 147 59.20 -17.32 -0.31
N THR A 148 59.18 -18.61 -0.18
CA THR A 148 60.09 -19.50 -0.91
C THR A 148 59.38 -19.94 -2.18
N SER A 149 60.06 -19.65 -3.31
CA SER A 149 59.63 -20.01 -4.64
C SER A 149 59.81 -21.51 -4.89
N GLU A 150 58.79 -22.17 -5.38
CA GLU A 150 58.99 -23.35 -6.22
C GLU A 150 57.84 -23.50 -7.20
N GLN A 151 58.17 -23.62 -8.47
CA GLN A 151 57.29 -23.66 -9.64
C GLN A 151 57.24 -25.06 -10.24
N PRO A 152 56.41 -25.31 -11.24
CA PRO A 152 55.27 -26.20 -11.33
C PRO A 152 55.59 -27.48 -12.10
N PRO A 153 54.75 -28.33 -12.60
CA PRO A 153 53.83 -28.14 -13.71
C PRO A 153 52.56 -29.04 -13.68
N PRO A 154 51.91 -29.23 -14.84
CA PRO A 154 50.61 -28.70 -15.18
C PRO A 154 49.53 -29.79 -15.37
N VAL A 155 48.35 -29.30 -15.78
CA VAL A 155 47.33 -29.85 -16.72
C VAL A 155 45.92 -30.19 -16.19
N GLU A 156 45.06 -29.62 -17.00
CA GLU A 156 43.74 -30.03 -17.54
C GLU A 156 42.52 -30.03 -16.62
N ASP A 157 41.73 -29.00 -16.91
CA ASP A 157 40.47 -29.03 -17.68
C ASP A 157 39.21 -29.45 -16.93
N THR A 158 38.35 -28.50 -16.75
CA THR A 158 36.93 -28.39 -17.11
C THR A 158 36.24 -27.37 -16.22
N PRO A 159 35.53 -26.38 -16.78
CA PRO A 159 34.92 -25.29 -15.99
C PRO A 159 33.57 -25.68 -15.43
N GLU A 160 33.49 -25.69 -14.12
CA GLU A 160 32.22 -25.57 -13.38
C GLU A 160 31.87 -24.08 -13.23
N PRO A 161 30.66 -23.65 -13.53
CA PRO A 161 30.29 -22.25 -13.46
C PRO A 161 30.23 -21.76 -12.01
N GLU A 162 31.27 -21.04 -11.60
CA GLU A 162 31.23 -20.28 -10.33
C GLU A 162 30.17 -19.21 -10.39
N GLN A 163 29.18 -19.31 -9.51
CA GLN A 163 28.22 -18.26 -9.23
C GLN A 163 28.94 -17.07 -8.59
N PRO A 164 28.95 -15.87 -9.21
CA PRO A 164 29.50 -14.68 -8.57
C PRO A 164 28.57 -14.18 -7.49
N SER A 165 28.90 -14.44 -6.24
CA SER A 165 28.31 -13.81 -5.09
C SER A 165 28.67 -12.32 -5.04
N SER A 166 27.64 -11.44 -5.00
CA SER A 166 27.68 -9.98 -4.86
C SER A 166 28.16 -9.14 -6.06
N ALA A 167 27.51 -9.28 -7.21
CA ALA A 167 27.67 -8.32 -8.28
C ALA A 167 26.93 -7.00 -7.95
N TYR A 168 27.66 -5.87 -8.00
CA TYR A 168 27.07 -4.54 -7.86
C TYR A 168 27.23 -3.76 -9.17
N TYR A 169 26.11 -3.38 -9.78
CA TYR A 169 26.11 -2.55 -11.00
C TYR A 169 25.62 -1.14 -10.67
N LYS A 170 26.45 -0.13 -10.97
CA LYS A 170 26.09 1.27 -10.70
C LYS A 170 24.92 1.78 -11.56
N ASN A 171 24.73 1.21 -12.73
CA ASN A 171 23.65 1.51 -13.68
C ASN A 171 23.48 0.37 -14.69
N CYS A 172 22.44 0.42 -15.52
CA CYS A 172 22.15 -0.58 -16.55
C CYS A 172 23.24 -0.71 -17.62
N ALA A 173 23.94 0.37 -17.93
CA ALA A 173 25.08 0.30 -18.88
C ALA A 173 26.20 -0.59 -18.33
N ALA A 174 26.46 -0.51 -17.01
CA ALA A 174 27.47 -1.36 -16.38
C ALA A 174 27.02 -2.83 -16.29
N ALA A 175 25.76 -3.09 -16.05
CA ALA A 175 25.20 -4.46 -16.06
C ALA A 175 25.25 -5.08 -17.45
N LYS A 176 24.92 -4.31 -18.49
CA LYS A 176 25.02 -4.74 -19.90
C LYS A 176 26.47 -4.99 -20.36
N ALA A 177 27.39 -4.12 -19.97
CA ALA A 177 28.82 -4.29 -20.29
C ALA A 177 29.42 -5.53 -19.62
N ALA A 178 28.90 -5.92 -18.47
CA ALA A 178 29.26 -7.15 -17.74
C ALA A 178 28.56 -8.40 -18.26
N GLY A 179 27.63 -8.28 -19.23
CA GLY A 179 26.84 -9.40 -19.75
C GLY A 179 25.80 -9.93 -18.79
N ALA A 180 25.44 -9.17 -17.72
CA ALA A 180 24.52 -9.58 -16.68
C ALA A 180 23.07 -9.11 -16.89
N ALA A 181 22.80 -8.29 -17.89
CA ALA A 181 21.44 -7.84 -18.20
C ALA A 181 20.75 -8.78 -19.22
N PRO A 182 19.41 -9.01 -19.07
CA PRO A 182 18.52 -8.46 -18.05
C PRO A 182 18.70 -9.14 -16.68
N LEU A 183 18.44 -8.37 -15.59
CA LEU A 183 18.51 -8.85 -14.21
C LEU A 183 17.11 -9.04 -13.65
N HIS A 184 16.79 -10.23 -13.18
CA HIS A 184 15.50 -10.51 -12.53
C HIS A 184 15.56 -10.28 -11.02
N ARG A 185 14.42 -10.05 -10.41
CA ARG A 185 14.31 -9.92 -8.95
C ARG A 185 14.81 -11.20 -8.25
N GLY A 186 15.91 -11.08 -7.52
CA GLY A 186 16.62 -12.19 -6.87
C GLY A 186 17.97 -12.50 -7.48
N ASP A 187 18.29 -11.99 -8.68
CA ASP A 187 19.60 -12.17 -9.29
C ASP A 187 20.69 -11.35 -8.58
N PRO A 188 21.92 -11.83 -8.53
CA PRO A 188 23.06 -11.07 -8.04
C PRO A 188 23.22 -9.75 -8.81
N GLY A 189 23.11 -8.61 -8.10
CA GLY A 189 23.20 -7.29 -8.71
C GLY A 189 21.87 -6.64 -9.08
N TYR A 190 20.73 -7.35 -8.96
CA TYR A 190 19.41 -6.72 -9.09
C TYR A 190 19.18 -5.68 -8.00
N ARG A 191 18.66 -4.53 -8.39
CA ARG A 191 18.20 -3.46 -7.48
C ARG A 191 17.00 -2.75 -8.11
N SER A 192 16.04 -2.37 -7.30
CA SER A 192 14.86 -1.60 -7.74
C SER A 192 15.22 -0.27 -8.41
N ALA A 193 16.38 0.30 -8.10
CA ALA A 193 16.90 1.50 -8.78
C ALA A 193 17.33 1.26 -10.24
N LEU A 194 17.52 0.01 -10.65
CA LEU A 194 17.81 -0.42 -12.02
C LEU A 194 16.57 -0.91 -12.77
N ASP A 195 15.49 -1.17 -12.06
CA ASP A 195 14.17 -1.59 -12.53
C ASP A 195 13.26 -0.36 -12.55
N ARG A 196 13.11 0.27 -13.72
CA ARG A 196 12.49 1.60 -13.83
C ARG A 196 10.97 1.56 -13.76
N ASP A 197 10.36 0.50 -14.24
CA ASP A 197 8.91 0.30 -14.31
C ASP A 197 8.39 -0.63 -13.19
N GLY A 198 9.30 -1.25 -12.42
CA GLY A 198 8.96 -2.03 -11.24
C GLY A 198 8.39 -3.41 -11.53
N ASP A 199 8.54 -3.90 -12.76
CA ASP A 199 7.99 -5.20 -13.18
C ASP A 199 8.81 -6.40 -12.69
N GLY A 200 9.98 -6.16 -12.08
CA GLY A 200 10.88 -7.19 -11.55
C GLY A 200 12.00 -7.59 -12.50
N VAL A 201 12.12 -6.92 -13.66
CA VAL A 201 13.19 -7.14 -14.64
C VAL A 201 13.96 -5.84 -14.86
N ALA A 202 15.19 -5.75 -14.39
CA ALA A 202 16.02 -4.57 -14.52
C ALA A 202 16.88 -4.64 -15.77
N CYS A 203 17.07 -3.50 -16.43
CA CYS A 203 18.00 -3.32 -17.55
C CYS A 203 17.65 -4.08 -18.84
N GLU A 204 16.37 -4.35 -19.10
CA GLU A 204 15.90 -5.11 -20.28
C GLU A 204 16.13 -4.42 -21.63
N ARG A 205 16.29 -3.08 -21.71
CA ARG A 205 16.51 -2.29 -22.94
C ARG A 205 17.82 -1.51 -22.90
#